data_191cad1ac537e14386c5823cd8991b22
#
_entry.id   191cad1ac537e14386c5823cd8991b22
#
_cell.length_a   1.000
_cell.length_b   1.000
_cell.length_c   1.000
_cell.angle_alpha   90.00
_cell.angle_beta   90.00
_cell.angle_gamma   90.00
#
_symmetry.space_group_name_H-M   'P 1'
#
loop_
_entity.id
_entity.type
_entity.pdbx_description
1 polymer ?
#
loop_
_entity_poly.entity_id
_entity_poly.type
_entity_poly.pdbx_seq_one_letter_code
_entity_poly.pdbx_strand_id
1 'polypeptide(L)'
;MKRIMLLCLLAVAFCACGKKTIIGVSFPEAPIEFATNADFGMELINYYNIIQLPDGTYRMYFSGNPIDGIAENERSQNLYLAESTDGFHYELKCKVMDTVIEQSVFMVKDKEYPYRMVGCQWIGEKSWERGVFLWKSKDGIEFTDRKMLYDKIHDTQNVMVTRGNRWKLYSRITQEHYKNRRMTVAEFNKRGEQVSDTEILAGDFLYNNAACKVDKRYDLLFPTYYNTHGGTTDACFFRCYLVDGPFVREFPCELNRWVEADEHWALACPGFVFINGERYLAYNSRTRSHETSETGMVSRYKLVKVVIEYE
;
A
#
# COMPACT_ATOMS: atom_id res chain seq x y z
N MET A 1 -36.72 -3.68 46.62
CA MET A 1 -35.68 -2.62 46.45
C MET A 1 -34.33 -3.18 45.99
N LYS A 2 -33.77 -4.28 46.50
CA LYS A 2 -32.45 -4.81 46.09
C LYS A 2 -32.32 -5.24 44.60
N ARG A 3 -33.39 -5.69 43.93
CA ARG A 3 -33.35 -6.08 42.50
C ARG A 3 -33.32 -4.91 41.52
N ILE A 4 -33.89 -3.76 41.89
CA ILE A 4 -33.89 -2.54 41.05
C ILE A 4 -32.52 -1.88 41.07
N MET A 5 -31.82 -1.91 42.20
CA MET A 5 -30.46 -1.37 42.33
C MET A 5 -29.43 -2.15 41.50
N LEU A 6 -29.60 -3.49 41.38
CA LEU A 6 -28.69 -4.32 40.58
C LEU A 6 -28.88 -4.08 39.07
N LEU A 7 -30.10 -3.82 38.59
CA LEU A 7 -30.38 -3.45 37.20
C LEU A 7 -29.83 -2.10 36.84
N CYS A 8 -29.88 -1.12 37.72
CA CYS A 8 -29.27 0.21 37.49
C CYS A 8 -27.73 0.15 37.44
N LEU A 9 -27.10 -0.68 38.30
CA LEU A 9 -25.64 -0.88 38.25
C LEU A 9 -25.18 -1.61 37.00
N LEU A 10 -25.93 -2.57 36.46
CA LEU A 10 -25.67 -3.21 35.17
C LEU A 10 -25.87 -2.25 34.01
N ALA A 11 -26.88 -1.38 34.04
CA ALA A 11 -27.10 -0.37 32.98
C ALA A 11 -25.99 0.66 32.96
N VAL A 12 -25.44 1.10 34.10
CA VAL A 12 -24.32 2.03 34.18
C VAL A 12 -23.01 1.39 33.72
N ALA A 13 -22.80 0.08 33.97
CA ALA A 13 -21.62 -0.65 33.48
C ALA A 13 -21.65 -0.85 31.94
N PHE A 14 -22.81 -0.89 31.32
CA PHE A 14 -22.95 -0.98 29.85
C PHE A 14 -22.80 0.38 29.14
N CYS A 15 -22.98 1.50 29.85
CA CYS A 15 -22.80 2.85 29.28
C CYS A 15 -21.34 3.36 29.32
N ALA A 16 -20.43 2.67 30.01
CA ALA A 16 -19.03 3.11 30.17
C ALA A 16 -18.07 2.57 29.09
N CYS A 17 -18.57 1.89 28.05
CA CYS A 17 -17.76 1.60 26.86
C CYS A 17 -17.81 2.81 25.91
N GLY A 18 -17.24 3.95 26.33
CA GLY A 18 -17.05 5.11 25.47
C GLY A 18 -16.35 4.67 24.19
N LYS A 19 -16.99 4.82 23.04
CA LYS A 19 -16.35 4.58 21.76
C LYS A 19 -15.22 5.58 21.65
N LYS A 20 -13.99 5.12 21.72
CA LYS A 20 -12.82 5.97 21.46
C LYS A 20 -12.98 6.62 20.08
N THR A 21 -12.91 7.93 20.04
CA THR A 21 -12.96 8.68 18.78
C THR A 21 -11.54 8.88 18.28
N ILE A 22 -11.29 8.57 17.01
CA ILE A 22 -9.99 8.86 16.38
C ILE A 22 -9.92 10.36 16.15
N ILE A 23 -8.94 11.02 16.75
CA ILE A 23 -8.75 12.47 16.69
C ILE A 23 -7.57 12.89 15.82
N GLY A 24 -6.61 11.99 15.60
CA GLY A 24 -5.42 12.30 14.82
C GLY A 24 -4.58 11.09 14.45
N VAL A 25 -3.54 11.40 13.70
CA VAL A 25 -2.47 10.48 13.34
C VAL A 25 -1.14 11.21 13.51
N SER A 26 -0.21 10.61 14.24
CA SER A 26 1.10 11.19 14.49
C SER A 26 2.25 10.28 14.09
N PHE A 27 3.42 10.89 13.91
CA PHE A 27 4.68 10.29 13.53
C PHE A 27 5.73 10.68 14.59
N PRO A 28 5.81 9.94 15.70
CA PRO A 28 6.59 10.36 16.87
C PRO A 28 8.10 10.35 16.65
N GLU A 29 8.56 9.55 15.67
CA GLU A 29 9.97 9.31 15.39
C GLU A 29 10.29 9.62 13.92
N ALA A 30 11.54 10.01 13.65
CA ALA A 30 12.02 10.19 12.29
C ALA A 30 11.99 8.85 11.53
N PRO A 31 11.77 8.89 10.20
CA PRO A 31 11.86 7.69 9.38
C PRO A 31 13.25 7.06 9.46
N ILE A 32 13.33 5.73 9.47
CA ILE A 32 14.55 4.95 9.34
C ILE A 32 14.67 4.42 7.93
N GLU A 33 15.84 4.53 7.34
CA GLU A 33 16.17 3.87 6.08
C GLU A 33 16.43 2.39 6.37
N PHE A 34 15.74 1.51 5.66
CA PHE A 34 15.87 0.06 5.87
C PHE A 34 16.45 -0.67 4.67
N ALA A 35 16.47 -0.06 3.50
CA ALA A 35 17.10 -0.60 2.31
C ALA A 35 17.30 0.46 1.22
N THR A 36 18.16 0.13 0.27
CA THR A 36 18.32 0.81 -1.01
C THR A 36 18.09 -0.19 -2.15
N ASN A 37 17.92 0.29 -3.37
CA ASN A 37 17.81 -0.60 -4.54
C ASN A 37 19.09 -1.43 -4.76
N ALA A 38 20.26 -0.93 -4.38
CA ALA A 38 21.53 -1.62 -4.49
C ALA A 38 21.61 -2.86 -3.59
N ASP A 39 20.98 -2.83 -2.40
CA ASP A 39 20.96 -3.96 -1.46
C ASP A 39 20.31 -5.22 -2.04
N PHE A 40 19.47 -5.05 -3.04
CA PHE A 40 18.81 -6.15 -3.75
C PHE A 40 19.42 -6.42 -5.14
N GLY A 41 20.50 -5.74 -5.53
CA GLY A 41 21.07 -5.84 -6.87
C GLY A 41 20.13 -5.35 -7.97
N MET A 42 19.27 -4.36 -7.66
CA MET A 42 18.28 -3.80 -8.56
C MET A 42 18.65 -2.39 -8.98
N GLU A 43 18.38 -2.05 -10.23
CA GLU A 43 18.47 -0.67 -10.71
C GLU A 43 17.29 0.16 -10.21
N LEU A 44 16.10 -0.47 -10.21
CA LEU A 44 14.86 0.14 -9.79
C LEU A 44 14.01 -0.85 -9.01
N ILE A 45 13.44 -0.40 -7.90
CA ILE A 45 12.40 -1.09 -7.15
C ILE A 45 11.18 -0.19 -7.04
N ASN A 46 10.00 -0.75 -7.32
CA ASN A 46 8.72 -0.09 -7.19
C ASN A 46 7.69 -0.99 -6.52
N TYR A 47 6.58 -0.38 -6.09
CA TYR A 47 5.34 -1.07 -5.70
C TYR A 47 5.57 -2.21 -4.71
N TYR A 48 6.38 -1.97 -3.67
CA TYR A 48 6.58 -3.00 -2.65
C TYR A 48 5.40 -3.06 -1.69
N ASN A 49 5.18 -4.27 -1.19
CA ASN A 49 4.17 -4.58 -0.20
C ASN A 49 4.76 -5.59 0.79
N ILE A 50 4.60 -5.32 2.06
CA ILE A 50 5.16 -6.13 3.15
C ILE A 50 4.03 -6.80 3.92
N ILE A 51 4.15 -8.11 4.12
CA ILE A 51 3.23 -8.90 4.97
C ILE A 51 4.03 -9.61 6.07
N GLN A 52 3.43 -9.73 7.25
CA GLN A 52 3.94 -10.59 8.31
C GLN A 52 3.29 -11.97 8.23
N LEU A 53 4.08 -13.02 8.27
CA LEU A 53 3.63 -14.40 8.27
C LEU A 53 3.27 -14.87 9.70
N PRO A 54 2.50 -15.96 9.85
CA PRO A 54 2.12 -16.50 11.15
C PRO A 54 3.29 -16.96 12.03
N ASP A 55 4.43 -17.30 11.44
CA ASP A 55 5.68 -17.67 12.13
C ASP A 55 6.51 -16.48 12.61
N GLY A 56 6.04 -15.26 12.32
CA GLY A 56 6.70 -14.01 12.69
C GLY A 56 7.66 -13.46 11.64
N THR A 57 7.98 -14.20 10.57
CA THR A 57 8.80 -13.68 9.46
C THR A 57 8.04 -12.65 8.64
N TYR A 58 8.77 -11.86 7.86
CA TYR A 58 8.21 -10.84 6.98
C TYR A 58 8.58 -11.14 5.54
N ARG A 59 7.63 -10.92 4.64
CA ARG A 59 7.83 -11.01 3.19
C ARG A 59 7.58 -9.67 2.55
N MET A 60 8.55 -9.19 1.79
CA MET A 60 8.43 -8.01 0.95
C MET A 60 8.35 -8.45 -0.51
N TYR A 61 7.23 -8.17 -1.14
CA TYR A 61 7.03 -8.36 -2.57
C TYR A 61 7.22 -7.02 -3.25
N PHE A 62 8.00 -6.99 -4.34
CA PHE A 62 8.26 -5.74 -5.05
C PHE A 62 8.45 -5.98 -6.55
N SER A 63 8.12 -4.98 -7.35
CA SER A 63 8.46 -4.96 -8.76
C SER A 63 9.84 -4.36 -8.94
N GLY A 64 10.70 -5.02 -9.71
CA GLY A 64 12.09 -4.58 -9.85
C GLY A 64 12.70 -4.90 -11.21
N ASN A 65 13.77 -4.18 -11.53
CA ASN A 65 14.63 -4.40 -12.67
C ASN A 65 16.05 -4.70 -12.15
N PRO A 66 16.65 -5.84 -12.48
CA PRO A 66 18.04 -6.13 -12.13
C PRO A 66 19.01 -5.13 -12.76
N ILE A 67 20.14 -4.87 -12.11
CA ILE A 67 21.20 -3.98 -12.61
C ILE A 67 21.73 -4.44 -13.98
N ASP A 68 21.84 -5.75 -14.18
CA ASP A 68 22.31 -6.33 -15.45
C ASP A 68 21.20 -6.50 -16.50
N GLY A 69 19.98 -6.07 -16.17
CA GLY A 69 18.83 -6.18 -17.06
C GLY A 69 18.66 -4.89 -17.88
N ILE A 70 18.34 -5.03 -19.16
CA ILE A 70 17.94 -3.89 -19.99
C ILE A 70 16.51 -3.50 -19.59
N ALA A 71 16.40 -2.59 -18.65
CA ALA A 71 15.12 -2.06 -18.22
C ALA A 71 14.71 -0.88 -19.08
N GLU A 72 14.15 -1.14 -20.23
CA GLU A 72 13.71 -0.09 -21.14
C GLU A 72 12.44 0.65 -20.66
N ASN A 73 11.64 0.03 -19.79
CA ASN A 73 10.39 0.63 -19.29
C ASN A 73 9.75 -0.19 -18.14
N GLU A 74 8.63 0.28 -17.59
CA GLU A 74 7.87 -0.45 -16.56
C GLU A 74 7.42 -1.85 -16.98
N ARG A 75 7.31 -2.14 -18.27
CA ARG A 75 6.91 -3.45 -18.79
C ARG A 75 7.93 -4.54 -18.56
N SER A 76 9.19 -4.19 -18.32
CA SER A 76 10.27 -5.14 -18.03
C SER A 76 10.40 -5.45 -16.54
N GLN A 77 9.60 -4.82 -15.67
CA GLN A 77 9.64 -5.11 -14.24
C GLN A 77 9.05 -6.48 -13.94
N ASN A 78 9.78 -7.24 -13.14
CA ASN A 78 9.35 -8.53 -12.63
C ASN A 78 9.01 -8.42 -11.14
N LEU A 79 8.18 -9.33 -10.66
CA LEU A 79 7.87 -9.46 -9.24
C LEU A 79 8.93 -10.30 -8.54
N TYR A 80 9.48 -9.75 -7.46
CA TYR A 80 10.46 -10.39 -6.60
C TYR A 80 9.94 -10.52 -5.17
N LEU A 81 10.57 -11.44 -4.43
CA LEU A 81 10.36 -11.69 -3.02
C LEU A 81 11.67 -11.50 -2.26
N ALA A 82 11.63 -10.70 -1.19
CA ALA A 82 12.64 -10.66 -0.15
C ALA A 82 12.02 -11.05 1.19
N GLU A 83 12.81 -11.62 2.10
CA GLU A 83 12.38 -12.07 3.42
C GLU A 83 13.19 -11.41 4.52
N SER A 84 12.55 -11.26 5.69
CA SER A 84 13.17 -10.70 6.91
C SER A 84 12.65 -11.43 8.14
N THR A 85 13.50 -11.55 9.16
CA THR A 85 13.11 -12.08 10.49
C THR A 85 12.75 -10.99 11.48
N ASP A 86 13.12 -9.74 11.23
CA ASP A 86 12.90 -8.61 12.13
C ASP A 86 12.00 -7.50 11.56
N GLY A 87 11.73 -7.56 10.23
CA GLY A 87 10.93 -6.55 9.51
C GLY A 87 11.73 -5.32 9.06
N PHE A 88 13.02 -5.27 9.35
CA PHE A 88 13.92 -4.15 9.03
C PHE A 88 15.04 -4.53 8.07
N HIS A 89 15.53 -5.75 8.10
CA HIS A 89 16.61 -6.24 7.26
C HIS A 89 16.09 -7.33 6.34
N TYR A 90 16.09 -7.07 5.04
CA TYR A 90 15.51 -7.95 4.01
C TYR A 90 16.60 -8.55 3.13
N GLU A 91 16.46 -9.84 2.84
CA GLU A 91 17.30 -10.56 1.90
C GLU A 91 16.49 -10.99 0.68
N LEU A 92 17.00 -10.71 -0.52
CA LEU A 92 16.38 -11.18 -1.77
C LEU A 92 16.38 -12.71 -1.80
N LYS A 93 15.20 -13.30 -2.08
CA LYS A 93 15.02 -14.75 -2.15
C LYS A 93 14.87 -15.25 -3.58
N CYS A 94 13.92 -14.72 -4.32
CA CYS A 94 13.64 -15.21 -5.68
C CYS A 94 12.84 -14.21 -6.51
N LYS A 95 12.84 -14.44 -7.81
CA LYS A 95 11.85 -13.91 -8.73
C LYS A 95 10.56 -14.75 -8.61
N VAL A 96 9.43 -14.09 -8.42
CA VAL A 96 8.11 -14.72 -8.25
C VAL A 96 7.35 -14.83 -9.57
N MET A 97 7.33 -13.74 -10.35
CA MET A 97 6.54 -13.68 -11.58
C MET A 97 7.08 -12.63 -12.55
N ASP A 98 6.93 -12.88 -13.84
CA ASP A 98 7.27 -11.91 -14.87
C ASP A 98 6.17 -10.88 -15.08
N THR A 99 6.56 -9.64 -15.37
CA THR A 99 5.68 -8.57 -15.86
C THR A 99 4.47 -8.25 -14.98
N VAL A 100 4.61 -8.33 -13.65
CA VAL A 100 3.59 -7.90 -12.70
C VAL A 100 4.06 -6.64 -11.98
N ILE A 101 3.21 -5.63 -11.96
CA ILE A 101 3.44 -4.36 -11.26
C ILE A 101 2.24 -3.98 -10.41
N GLU A 102 2.45 -2.97 -9.54
CA GLU A 102 1.38 -2.40 -8.71
C GLU A 102 0.64 -3.47 -7.89
N GLN A 103 1.39 -4.44 -7.39
CA GLN A 103 0.85 -5.59 -6.69
C GLN A 103 0.62 -5.31 -5.21
N SER A 104 -0.33 -6.05 -4.66
CA SER A 104 -0.56 -6.21 -3.23
C SER A 104 -0.79 -7.68 -2.92
N VAL A 105 0.13 -8.29 -2.18
CA VAL A 105 0.00 -9.65 -1.66
C VAL A 105 -0.60 -9.58 -0.27
N PHE A 106 -1.52 -10.46 0.04
CA PHE A 106 -2.21 -10.52 1.32
C PHE A 106 -2.62 -11.95 1.66
N MET A 107 -2.91 -12.17 2.95
CA MET A 107 -3.34 -13.49 3.43
C MET A 107 -4.83 -13.51 3.72
N VAL A 108 -5.45 -14.66 3.45
CA VAL A 108 -6.87 -14.94 3.72
C VAL A 108 -7.01 -16.24 4.53
N LYS A 109 -8.17 -16.42 5.16
CA LYS A 109 -8.50 -17.65 5.88
C LYS A 109 -8.95 -18.74 4.90
N ASP A 110 -8.04 -19.21 4.08
CA ASP A 110 -8.21 -20.30 3.14
C ASP A 110 -7.10 -21.33 3.42
N LYS A 111 -7.47 -22.60 3.65
CA LYS A 111 -6.49 -23.64 4.03
C LYS A 111 -5.65 -24.12 2.86
N GLU A 112 -6.22 -24.09 1.66
CA GLU A 112 -5.55 -24.59 0.46
C GLU A 112 -4.69 -23.50 -0.21
N TYR A 113 -5.24 -22.27 -0.28
CA TYR A 113 -4.58 -21.14 -0.93
C TYR A 113 -4.60 -19.93 0.01
N PRO A 114 -3.76 -19.90 1.05
CA PRO A 114 -3.78 -18.81 2.04
C PRO A 114 -3.31 -17.47 1.48
N TYR A 115 -2.55 -17.46 0.38
CA TYR A 115 -2.07 -16.24 -0.23
C TYR A 115 -2.94 -15.81 -1.39
N ARG A 116 -3.12 -14.51 -1.50
CA ARG A 116 -3.74 -13.82 -2.64
C ARG A 116 -2.83 -12.69 -3.09
N MET A 117 -2.88 -12.40 -4.37
CA MET A 117 -2.22 -11.24 -4.95
C MET A 117 -3.19 -10.53 -5.88
N VAL A 118 -3.29 -9.21 -5.74
CA VAL A 118 -3.87 -8.33 -6.76
C VAL A 118 -2.73 -7.55 -7.38
N GLY A 119 -2.73 -7.39 -8.68
CA GLY A 119 -1.70 -6.64 -9.40
C GLY A 119 -2.12 -6.34 -10.83
N CYS A 120 -1.30 -5.57 -11.51
CA CYS A 120 -1.52 -5.18 -12.89
C CYS A 120 -0.63 -5.97 -13.84
N GLN A 121 -1.18 -6.33 -14.99
CA GLN A 121 -0.45 -6.81 -16.17
C GLN A 121 -0.94 -6.09 -17.41
N TRP A 122 -0.07 -5.95 -18.41
CA TRP A 122 -0.45 -5.41 -19.71
C TRP A 122 -1.34 -6.38 -20.46
N ILE A 123 -2.44 -5.85 -21.03
CA ILE A 123 -3.40 -6.58 -21.85
C ILE A 123 -3.42 -6.07 -23.30
N GLY A 124 -2.68 -5.02 -23.61
CA GLY A 124 -2.57 -4.40 -24.92
C GLY A 124 -1.17 -3.86 -25.19
N GLU A 125 -1.00 -3.19 -26.34
CA GLU A 125 0.31 -2.67 -26.79
C GLU A 125 0.69 -1.36 -26.13
N LYS A 126 -0.29 -0.57 -25.71
CA LYS A 126 -0.04 0.74 -25.11
C LYS A 126 0.30 0.61 -23.62
N SER A 127 1.14 1.53 -23.12
CA SER A 127 1.62 1.49 -21.73
C SER A 127 0.52 1.62 -20.68
N TRP A 128 -0.65 2.13 -21.05
CA TRP A 128 -1.81 2.28 -20.19
C TRP A 128 -2.88 1.19 -20.37
N GLU A 129 -2.72 0.26 -21.31
CA GLU A 129 -3.65 -0.86 -21.49
C GLU A 129 -3.31 -1.97 -20.52
N ARG A 130 -3.71 -1.79 -19.27
CA ARG A 130 -3.47 -2.70 -18.16
C ARG A 130 -4.78 -3.31 -17.68
N GLY A 131 -4.71 -4.56 -17.24
CA GLY A 131 -5.78 -5.23 -16.51
C GLY A 131 -5.35 -5.44 -15.06
N VAL A 132 -6.30 -5.38 -14.15
CA VAL A 132 -6.11 -5.77 -12.75
C VAL A 132 -6.55 -7.20 -12.58
N PHE A 133 -5.67 -8.01 -12.03
CA PHE A 133 -5.88 -9.45 -11.86
C PHE A 133 -5.74 -9.87 -10.41
N LEU A 134 -6.45 -10.93 -10.07
CA LEU A 134 -6.34 -11.66 -8.82
C LEU A 134 -5.72 -13.02 -9.09
N TRP A 135 -4.73 -13.37 -8.28
CA TRP A 135 -4.11 -14.72 -8.24
C TRP A 135 -4.26 -15.33 -6.86
N LYS A 136 -4.05 -16.63 -6.77
CA LYS A 136 -3.94 -17.36 -5.52
C LYS A 136 -2.66 -18.19 -5.48
N SER A 137 -2.18 -18.45 -4.25
CA SER A 137 -0.97 -19.26 -4.04
C SER A 137 -1.08 -20.06 -2.74
N LYS A 138 -0.40 -21.23 -2.72
CA LYS A 138 -0.28 -22.08 -1.53
C LYS A 138 0.86 -21.61 -0.61
N ASP A 139 1.93 -21.12 -1.19
CA ASP A 139 3.19 -20.82 -0.51
C ASP A 139 3.59 -19.32 -0.57
N GLY A 140 2.86 -18.52 -1.37
CA GLY A 140 3.18 -17.11 -1.62
C GLY A 140 4.31 -16.90 -2.63
N ILE A 141 4.73 -17.94 -3.35
CA ILE A 141 5.76 -17.91 -4.39
C ILE A 141 5.15 -18.27 -5.73
N GLU A 142 4.49 -19.42 -5.81
CA GLU A 142 3.84 -19.88 -7.03
C GLU A 142 2.38 -19.40 -7.07
N PHE A 143 2.12 -18.35 -7.84
CA PHE A 143 0.79 -17.78 -8.02
C PHE A 143 0.11 -18.34 -9.27
N THR A 144 -1.11 -18.85 -9.09
CA THR A 144 -1.92 -19.53 -10.12
C THR A 144 -3.34 -18.97 -10.19
N ASP A 145 -4.17 -19.53 -11.07
CA ASP A 145 -5.60 -19.23 -11.20
C ASP A 145 -5.89 -17.73 -11.38
N ARG A 146 -5.21 -17.14 -12.36
CA ARG A 146 -5.39 -15.74 -12.73
C ARG A 146 -6.84 -15.43 -13.13
N LYS A 147 -7.46 -14.52 -12.38
CA LYS A 147 -8.80 -13.99 -12.67
C LYS A 147 -8.72 -12.50 -12.90
N MET A 148 -9.24 -12.01 -14.02
CA MET A 148 -9.37 -10.58 -14.25
C MET A 148 -10.45 -9.99 -13.32
N LEU A 149 -10.11 -8.92 -12.61
CA LEU A 149 -11.04 -8.13 -11.80
C LEU A 149 -11.57 -6.93 -12.58
N TYR A 150 -10.67 -6.23 -13.28
CA TYR A 150 -10.99 -5.06 -14.10
C TYR A 150 -10.24 -5.14 -15.42
N ASP A 151 -10.91 -4.79 -16.50
CA ASP A 151 -10.33 -4.57 -17.82
C ASP A 151 -10.21 -3.06 -18.12
N LYS A 152 -9.28 -2.67 -18.99
CA LYS A 152 -9.12 -1.29 -19.49
C LYS A 152 -8.96 -0.22 -18.41
N ILE A 153 -8.42 -0.60 -17.25
CA ILE A 153 -8.09 0.37 -16.23
C ILE A 153 -6.66 0.83 -16.45
N HIS A 154 -6.50 2.12 -16.45
CA HIS A 154 -5.25 2.77 -16.73
C HIS A 154 -4.56 3.14 -15.42
N ASP A 155 -3.28 2.77 -15.29
CA ASP A 155 -2.38 3.28 -14.26
C ASP A 155 -2.98 3.17 -12.83
N THR A 156 -3.10 1.92 -12.34
CA THR A 156 -3.65 1.64 -11.02
C THR A 156 -2.57 1.20 -10.06
N GLN A 157 -2.55 1.76 -8.86
CA GLN A 157 -1.87 1.13 -7.73
C GLN A 157 -2.90 0.46 -6.83
N ASN A 158 -2.69 -0.80 -6.58
CA ASN A 158 -3.61 -1.65 -5.84
C ASN A 158 -3.12 -1.86 -4.41
N VAL A 159 -3.98 -1.60 -3.44
CA VAL A 159 -3.69 -1.85 -2.03
C VAL A 159 -4.85 -2.59 -1.38
N MET A 160 -4.54 -3.72 -0.77
CA MET A 160 -5.53 -4.60 -0.15
C MET A 160 -5.62 -4.40 1.36
N VAL A 161 -6.86 -4.26 1.86
CA VAL A 161 -7.16 -4.26 3.29
C VAL A 161 -8.10 -5.40 3.60
N THR A 162 -7.65 -6.36 4.41
CA THR A 162 -8.44 -7.54 4.79
C THR A 162 -9.31 -7.28 6.02
N ARG A 163 -10.57 -7.76 5.99
CA ARG A 163 -11.54 -7.69 7.08
C ARG A 163 -12.24 -9.04 7.26
N GLY A 164 -11.57 -9.98 7.88
CA GLY A 164 -12.08 -11.34 8.04
C GLY A 164 -12.24 -12.05 6.69
N ASN A 165 -13.49 -12.31 6.30
CA ASN A 165 -13.81 -12.96 5.02
C ASN A 165 -14.09 -11.96 3.88
N ARG A 166 -13.94 -10.68 4.13
CA ARG A 166 -14.07 -9.61 3.13
C ARG A 166 -12.76 -8.88 2.98
N TRP A 167 -12.57 -8.24 1.86
CA TRP A 167 -11.40 -7.44 1.57
C TRP A 167 -11.82 -6.22 0.76
N LYS A 168 -11.09 -5.16 0.97
CA LYS A 168 -11.23 -3.91 0.27
C LYS A 168 -10.02 -3.72 -0.62
N LEU A 169 -10.26 -3.34 -1.85
CA LEU A 169 -9.24 -2.94 -2.80
C LEU A 169 -9.30 -1.43 -2.97
N TYR A 170 -8.28 -0.75 -2.53
CA TYR A 170 -8.05 0.66 -2.82
C TYR A 170 -7.26 0.76 -4.11
N SER A 171 -7.83 1.37 -5.14
CA SER A 171 -7.22 1.51 -6.45
C SER A 171 -7.23 2.96 -6.90
N ARG A 172 -6.11 3.40 -7.46
CA ARG A 172 -6.08 4.64 -8.22
C ARG A 172 -6.47 4.32 -9.66
N ILE A 173 -7.46 5.00 -10.18
CA ILE A 173 -7.93 4.87 -11.55
C ILE A 173 -7.61 6.15 -12.32
N THR A 174 -7.09 6.01 -13.54
CA THR A 174 -6.84 7.11 -14.45
C THR A 174 -7.61 6.88 -15.74
N GLN A 175 -8.52 7.77 -16.09
CA GLN A 175 -9.29 7.65 -17.35
C GLN A 175 -8.52 8.15 -18.57
N GLU A 176 -7.68 9.17 -18.37
CA GLU A 176 -6.81 9.72 -19.38
C GLU A 176 -5.41 9.88 -18.80
N HIS A 177 -4.39 9.70 -19.60
CA HIS A 177 -2.99 9.75 -19.16
C HIS A 177 -2.70 10.93 -18.21
N TYR A 178 -2.50 10.62 -16.92
CA TYR A 178 -2.28 11.55 -15.80
C TYR A 178 -3.39 12.57 -15.48
N LYS A 179 -4.56 12.49 -16.12
CA LYS A 179 -5.69 13.37 -15.85
C LYS A 179 -6.85 12.60 -15.23
N ASN A 180 -7.73 13.32 -14.54
CA ASN A 180 -8.95 12.76 -13.94
C ASN A 180 -8.69 11.53 -13.06
N ARG A 181 -7.61 11.55 -12.27
CA ARG A 181 -7.29 10.46 -11.35
C ARG A 181 -8.29 10.39 -10.23
N ARG A 182 -8.66 9.17 -9.88
CA ARG A 182 -9.63 8.87 -8.83
C ARG A 182 -9.10 7.76 -7.94
N MET A 183 -9.42 7.84 -6.66
CA MET A 183 -9.26 6.74 -5.73
C MET A 183 -10.61 6.08 -5.52
N THR A 184 -10.69 4.79 -5.78
CA THR A 184 -11.86 3.99 -5.49
C THR A 184 -11.58 2.97 -4.41
N VAL A 185 -12.62 2.55 -3.72
CA VAL A 185 -12.62 1.40 -2.83
C VAL A 185 -13.65 0.39 -3.31
N ALA A 186 -13.19 -0.77 -3.76
CA ALA A 186 -14.03 -1.89 -4.12
C ALA A 186 -14.03 -2.92 -2.98
N GLU A 187 -15.20 -3.39 -2.57
CA GLU A 187 -15.31 -4.46 -1.59
C GLU A 187 -15.54 -5.80 -2.29
N PHE A 188 -14.84 -6.81 -1.80
CA PHE A 188 -14.94 -8.18 -2.29
C PHE A 188 -15.36 -9.14 -1.18
N ASN A 189 -16.16 -10.14 -1.54
CA ASN A 189 -16.48 -11.25 -0.64
C ASN A 189 -15.34 -12.30 -0.66
N LYS A 190 -15.48 -13.36 0.16
CA LYS A 190 -14.49 -14.44 0.28
C LYS A 190 -14.23 -15.21 -1.03
N ARG A 191 -15.12 -15.09 -2.02
CA ARG A 191 -14.96 -15.75 -3.33
C ARG A 191 -14.24 -14.87 -4.36
N GLY A 192 -13.87 -13.64 -3.97
CA GLY A 192 -13.32 -12.65 -4.89
C GLY A 192 -14.36 -12.09 -5.85
N GLU A 193 -15.63 -12.05 -5.44
CA GLU A 193 -16.70 -11.40 -6.16
C GLU A 193 -16.86 -9.98 -5.60
N GLN A 194 -16.88 -9.00 -6.49
CA GLN A 194 -17.08 -7.60 -6.12
C GLN A 194 -18.52 -7.40 -5.63
N VAL A 195 -18.67 -6.76 -4.47
CA VAL A 195 -19.97 -6.46 -3.87
C VAL A 195 -20.29 -4.97 -3.84
N SER A 196 -19.27 -4.12 -3.92
CA SER A 196 -19.42 -2.67 -4.07
C SER A 196 -18.21 -2.06 -4.74
N ASP A 197 -18.38 -0.86 -5.28
CA ASP A 197 -17.30 0.00 -5.78
C ASP A 197 -17.71 1.46 -5.53
N THR A 198 -16.84 2.24 -4.90
CA THR A 198 -17.15 3.58 -4.46
C THR A 198 -15.95 4.50 -4.71
N GLU A 199 -16.18 5.60 -5.41
CA GLU A 199 -15.19 6.67 -5.51
C GLU A 199 -15.11 7.42 -4.18
N ILE A 200 -13.88 7.62 -3.66
CA ILE A 200 -13.64 8.25 -2.36
C ILE A 200 -12.81 9.53 -2.46
N LEU A 201 -11.93 9.63 -3.45
CA LEU A 201 -11.11 10.81 -3.70
C LEU A 201 -10.99 11.05 -5.20
N ALA A 202 -10.89 12.31 -5.60
CA ALA A 202 -10.60 12.71 -6.97
C ALA A 202 -9.52 13.79 -6.98
N GLY A 203 -8.66 13.79 -7.99
CA GLY A 203 -7.66 14.83 -8.18
C GLY A 203 -6.58 14.45 -9.17
N ASP A 204 -6.23 15.37 -10.05
CA ASP A 204 -5.25 15.16 -11.12
C ASP A 204 -3.83 14.83 -10.61
N PHE A 205 -3.56 15.21 -9.36
CA PHE A 205 -2.24 15.05 -8.75
C PHE A 205 -2.09 13.83 -7.86
N LEU A 206 -3.14 13.03 -7.72
CA LEU A 206 -3.09 11.78 -6.98
C LEU A 206 -2.10 10.82 -7.65
N TYR A 207 -1.13 10.30 -6.85
CA TYR A 207 -0.07 9.44 -7.39
C TYR A 207 -0.18 8.02 -6.87
N ASN A 208 0.44 7.71 -5.74
CA ASN A 208 0.40 6.38 -5.15
C ASN A 208 -0.45 6.37 -3.87
N ASN A 209 -0.71 5.20 -3.31
CA ASN A 209 -1.46 5.09 -2.07
C ASN A 209 -0.98 3.93 -1.19
N ALA A 210 -1.22 4.06 0.11
CA ALA A 210 -1.19 2.98 1.07
C ALA A 210 -2.47 2.98 1.88
N ALA A 211 -2.97 1.82 2.24
CA ALA A 211 -4.12 1.70 3.12
C ALA A 211 -3.91 0.60 4.14
N CYS A 212 -4.40 0.80 5.36
CA CYS A 212 -4.45 -0.24 6.37
C CYS A 212 -5.72 -0.15 7.22
N LYS A 213 -6.09 -1.29 7.77
CA LYS A 213 -7.18 -1.35 8.74
C LYS A 213 -6.75 -0.67 10.06
N VAL A 214 -7.60 0.22 10.56
CA VAL A 214 -7.49 0.77 11.93
C VAL A 214 -8.27 -0.11 12.90
N ASP A 215 -9.57 -0.28 12.64
CA ASP A 215 -10.49 -1.09 13.45
C ASP A 215 -11.56 -1.78 12.58
N LYS A 216 -12.70 -2.15 13.17
CA LYS A 216 -13.80 -2.79 12.44
C LYS A 216 -14.48 -1.86 11.42
N ARG A 217 -14.40 -0.55 11.62
CA ARG A 217 -15.10 0.48 10.86
C ARG A 217 -14.15 1.23 9.94
N TYR A 218 -13.02 1.69 10.49
CA TYR A 218 -12.14 2.64 9.85
C TYR A 218 -10.94 1.99 9.17
N ASP A 219 -10.56 2.54 8.03
CA ASP A 219 -9.28 2.37 7.38
C ASP A 219 -8.50 3.69 7.40
N LEU A 220 -7.18 3.60 7.43
CA LEU A 220 -6.28 4.71 7.26
C LEU A 220 -5.73 4.66 5.84
N LEU A 221 -5.77 5.79 5.13
CA LEU A 221 -5.32 5.91 3.74
C LEU A 221 -4.26 7.01 3.64
N PHE A 222 -3.12 6.68 3.03
CA PHE A 222 -2.03 7.61 2.74
C PHE A 222 -1.75 7.68 1.25
N PRO A 223 -2.43 8.53 0.50
CA PRO A 223 -2.03 8.83 -0.86
C PRO A 223 -0.85 9.80 -0.90
N THR A 224 -0.04 9.68 -1.95
CA THR A 224 0.91 10.71 -2.34
C THR A 224 0.33 11.58 -3.45
N TYR A 225 0.72 12.83 -3.47
CA TYR A 225 0.31 13.81 -4.46
C TYR A 225 1.52 14.50 -5.06
N TYR A 226 1.46 14.84 -6.34
CA TYR A 226 2.37 15.80 -6.96
C TYR A 226 1.94 17.24 -6.66
N ASN A 227 2.90 18.15 -6.59
CA ASN A 227 2.61 19.56 -6.29
C ASN A 227 2.31 20.43 -7.54
N THR A 228 2.63 19.96 -8.76
CA THR A 228 2.55 20.81 -9.96
C THR A 228 1.87 20.17 -11.16
N HIS A 229 1.34 21.04 -12.02
CA HIS A 229 0.85 20.75 -13.36
C HIS A 229 2.03 20.68 -14.33
N GLY A 230 2.23 19.59 -15.01
CA GLY A 230 3.01 19.59 -16.22
C GLY A 230 4.35 18.88 -16.24
N GLY A 231 4.46 17.75 -15.55
CA GLY A 231 5.48 16.75 -15.89
C GLY A 231 6.88 16.96 -15.29
N THR A 232 7.15 18.09 -14.66
CA THR A 232 8.29 18.27 -13.78
C THR A 232 7.76 18.22 -12.36
N THR A 233 7.98 17.11 -11.69
CA THR A 233 7.58 16.91 -10.30
C THR A 233 8.51 17.72 -9.41
N ASP A 234 8.06 18.89 -8.99
CA ASP A 234 8.87 19.73 -8.12
C ASP A 234 8.76 19.31 -6.66
N ALA A 235 7.71 18.61 -6.29
CA ALA A 235 7.56 17.99 -4.96
C ALA A 235 6.43 16.97 -4.94
N CYS A 236 6.64 15.84 -4.27
CA CYS A 236 5.59 14.95 -3.83
C CYS A 236 5.36 15.14 -2.33
N PHE A 237 4.13 14.95 -1.87
CA PHE A 237 3.79 15.03 -0.46
C PHE A 237 2.72 13.99 -0.11
N PHE A 238 2.69 13.61 1.17
CA PHE A 238 1.67 12.73 1.70
C PHE A 238 0.45 13.51 2.18
N ARG A 239 -0.72 12.92 2.01
CA ARG A 239 -1.93 13.24 2.77
C ARG A 239 -2.36 12.06 3.61
N CYS A 240 -3.12 12.32 4.64
CA CYS A 240 -3.60 11.32 5.58
C CYS A 240 -5.12 11.39 5.68
N TYR A 241 -5.80 10.28 5.43
CA TYR A 241 -7.26 10.20 5.49
C TYR A 241 -7.73 9.04 6.35
N LEU A 242 -8.77 9.29 7.14
CA LEU A 242 -9.58 8.25 7.76
C LEU A 242 -10.78 7.94 6.86
N VAL A 243 -10.96 6.68 6.50
CA VAL A 243 -12.00 6.22 5.57
C VAL A 243 -13.04 5.38 6.30
N ASP A 244 -14.32 5.71 6.12
CA ASP A 244 -15.49 4.99 6.64
C ASP A 244 -16.52 4.80 5.52
N GLY A 245 -16.42 3.71 4.77
CA GLY A 245 -17.21 3.51 3.55
C GLY A 245 -16.93 4.61 2.52
N PRO A 246 -17.96 5.38 2.12
CA PRO A 246 -17.79 6.48 1.18
C PRO A 246 -17.28 7.78 1.84
N PHE A 247 -17.24 7.82 3.17
CA PHE A 247 -16.86 9.03 3.90
C PHE A 247 -15.35 9.07 4.15
N VAL A 248 -14.77 10.22 3.87
CA VAL A 248 -13.33 10.47 4.02
C VAL A 248 -13.14 11.71 4.87
N ARG A 249 -12.31 11.60 5.90
CA ARG A 249 -11.90 12.71 6.75
C ARG A 249 -10.40 12.87 6.68
N GLU A 250 -9.94 14.04 6.27
CA GLU A 250 -8.52 14.39 6.23
C GLU A 250 -7.99 14.76 7.61
N PHE A 251 -6.77 14.31 7.91
CA PHE A 251 -5.98 14.74 9.04
C PHE A 251 -4.71 15.47 8.56
N PRO A 252 -4.15 16.41 9.35
CA PRO A 252 -2.81 16.92 9.10
C PRO A 252 -1.81 15.77 8.97
N CYS A 253 -0.97 15.81 7.95
CA CYS A 253 0.05 14.79 7.72
C CYS A 253 1.43 15.37 8.05
N GLU A 254 1.84 15.23 9.31
CA GLU A 254 3.13 15.72 9.78
C GLU A 254 4.34 14.92 9.26
N LEU A 255 4.11 13.80 8.56
CA LEU A 255 5.18 13.03 7.94
C LEU A 255 6.02 13.90 6.99
N ASN A 256 5.39 14.85 6.31
CA ASN A 256 6.08 15.72 5.35
C ASN A 256 7.21 16.56 5.98
N ARG A 257 7.20 16.78 7.29
CA ARG A 257 8.29 17.47 8.00
C ARG A 257 9.61 16.70 8.03
N TRP A 258 9.54 15.37 7.85
CA TRP A 258 10.68 14.48 7.85
C TRP A 258 11.26 14.24 6.46
N VAL A 259 10.58 14.74 5.43
CA VAL A 259 11.01 14.58 4.05
C VAL A 259 11.99 15.69 3.73
N GLU A 260 13.21 15.32 3.39
CA GLU A 260 14.24 16.27 3.00
C GLU A 260 13.90 16.94 1.67
N ALA A 261 14.42 18.15 1.43
CA ALA A 261 14.06 18.93 0.24
C ALA A 261 14.40 18.22 -1.08
N ASP A 262 15.47 17.46 -1.12
CA ASP A 262 15.90 16.67 -2.28
C ASP A 262 15.07 15.38 -2.46
N GLU A 263 14.44 14.86 -1.39
CA GLU A 263 13.58 13.68 -1.43
C GLU A 263 12.17 13.97 -1.94
N HIS A 264 11.73 15.21 -1.90
CA HIS A 264 10.42 15.61 -2.41
C HIS A 264 10.26 15.42 -3.92
N TRP A 265 11.33 15.11 -4.63
CA TRP A 265 11.24 14.85 -6.06
C TRP A 265 10.32 13.67 -6.41
N ALA A 266 10.36 12.59 -5.63
CA ALA A 266 9.40 11.50 -5.77
C ALA A 266 9.24 10.70 -4.46
N LEU A 267 8.17 10.96 -3.74
CA LEU A 267 7.69 10.06 -2.70
C LEU A 267 6.74 9.05 -3.35
N ALA A 268 7.08 7.78 -3.30
CA ALA A 268 6.36 6.77 -4.06
C ALA A 268 6.12 5.48 -3.26
N CYS A 269 5.22 4.68 -3.80
CA CYS A 269 4.95 3.30 -3.39
C CYS A 269 4.76 3.11 -1.88
N PRO A 270 3.96 3.94 -1.20
CA PRO A 270 3.74 3.74 0.22
C PRO A 270 3.05 2.39 0.48
N GLY A 271 3.37 1.78 1.62
CA GLY A 271 2.78 0.52 2.06
C GLY A 271 2.78 0.41 3.57
N PHE A 272 1.77 -0.22 4.16
CA PHE A 272 1.74 -0.47 5.58
C PHE A 272 2.31 -1.84 5.93
N VAL A 273 3.06 -1.87 7.03
CA VAL A 273 3.52 -3.11 7.67
C VAL A 273 3.30 -3.01 9.19
N PHE A 274 3.04 -4.17 9.81
CA PHE A 274 2.96 -4.29 11.26
C PHE A 274 4.19 -5.06 11.74
N ILE A 275 5.05 -4.40 12.52
CA ILE A 275 6.27 -4.99 13.09
C ILE A 275 6.12 -5.01 14.60
N ASN A 276 6.15 -6.19 15.20
CA ASN A 276 5.96 -6.39 16.64
C ASN A 276 4.66 -5.76 17.19
N GLY A 277 3.59 -5.77 16.38
CA GLY A 277 2.30 -5.18 16.74
C GLY A 277 2.20 -3.67 16.57
N GLU A 278 3.27 -3.00 16.21
CA GLU A 278 3.30 -1.58 15.88
C GLU A 278 3.07 -1.35 14.38
N ARG A 279 2.43 -0.25 14.05
CA ARG A 279 2.14 0.12 12.65
C ARG A 279 3.23 1.00 12.10
N TYR A 280 3.74 0.63 10.93
CA TYR A 280 4.70 1.42 10.16
C TYR A 280 4.15 1.71 8.77
N LEU A 281 4.45 2.90 8.28
CA LEU A 281 4.33 3.27 6.87
C LEU A 281 5.71 3.12 6.23
N ALA A 282 5.81 2.22 5.27
CA ALA A 282 6.97 2.11 4.41
C ALA A 282 6.75 2.97 3.17
N TYR A 283 7.77 3.66 2.70
CA TYR A 283 7.71 4.46 1.48
C TYR A 283 9.08 4.56 0.81
N ASN A 284 9.05 4.84 -0.48
CA ASN A 284 10.23 5.10 -1.28
C ASN A 284 10.40 6.61 -1.44
N SER A 285 11.57 7.12 -1.09
CA SER A 285 12.00 8.45 -1.47
C SER A 285 13.05 8.35 -2.57
N ARG A 286 12.96 9.24 -3.56
CA ARG A 286 13.88 9.29 -4.69
C ARG A 286 14.55 10.64 -4.71
N THR A 287 15.88 10.62 -4.70
CA THR A 287 16.71 11.80 -4.91
C THR A 287 17.32 11.76 -6.29
N ARG A 288 17.52 12.94 -6.91
CA ARG A 288 18.40 13.03 -8.08
C ARG A 288 19.84 12.97 -7.61
N SER A 289 20.52 11.87 -7.91
CA SER A 289 21.98 11.85 -7.81
C SER A 289 22.57 12.26 -9.15
N HIS A 290 23.38 13.29 -9.16
CA HIS A 290 24.13 13.69 -10.36
C HIS A 290 25.38 12.81 -10.60
N GLU A 291 25.67 11.86 -9.70
CA GLU A 291 26.99 11.23 -9.66
C GLU A 291 27.01 9.71 -9.93
N THR A 292 25.91 8.96 -9.89
CA THR A 292 26.03 7.51 -9.75
C THR A 292 25.19 6.59 -10.63
N SER A 293 24.28 7.09 -11.46
CA SER A 293 23.55 6.23 -12.40
C SER A 293 23.22 6.94 -13.69
N GLU A 294 23.12 6.21 -14.79
CA GLU A 294 22.64 6.75 -16.07
C GLU A 294 21.23 7.35 -15.94
N THR A 295 20.43 6.87 -15.02
CA THR A 295 19.11 7.40 -14.66
C THR A 295 19.18 8.58 -13.69
N GLY A 296 20.30 8.77 -12.98
CA GLY A 296 20.49 9.82 -11.99
C GLY A 296 19.58 9.72 -10.76
N MET A 297 19.00 8.54 -10.47
CA MET A 297 18.07 8.34 -9.36
C MET A 297 18.60 7.36 -8.33
N VAL A 298 18.64 7.78 -7.07
CA VAL A 298 18.84 6.90 -5.91
C VAL A 298 17.51 6.70 -5.22
N SER A 299 17.09 5.46 -5.06
CA SER A 299 15.89 5.09 -4.30
C SER A 299 16.28 4.61 -2.92
N ARG A 300 15.69 5.23 -1.90
CA ARG A 300 15.85 4.87 -0.48
C ARG A 300 14.49 4.42 0.05
N TYR A 301 14.49 3.31 0.76
CA TYR A 301 13.28 2.72 1.35
C TYR A 301 13.27 3.04 2.82
N LYS A 302 12.23 3.75 3.24
CA LYS A 302 12.09 4.28 4.60
C LYS A 302 10.88 3.68 5.30
N LEU A 303 11.01 3.47 6.61
CA LEU A 303 9.96 3.09 7.53
C LEU A 303 9.74 4.20 8.55
N VAL A 304 8.50 4.58 8.78
CA VAL A 304 8.13 5.53 9.84
C VAL A 304 7.00 4.94 10.69
N LYS A 305 7.15 5.05 12.01
CA LYS A 305 6.12 4.62 12.95
C LYS A 305 4.89 5.51 12.86
N VAL A 306 3.70 4.89 12.81
CA VAL A 306 2.42 5.56 12.71
C VAL A 306 1.58 5.28 13.94
N VAL A 307 1.19 6.31 14.65
CA VAL A 307 0.36 6.22 15.86
C VAL A 307 -1.01 6.83 15.59
N ILE A 308 -2.06 6.10 15.96
CA ILE A 308 -3.45 6.59 15.93
C ILE A 308 -3.77 7.21 17.28
N GLU A 309 -4.22 8.45 17.27
CA GLU A 309 -4.59 9.21 18.46
C GLU A 309 -6.08 9.08 18.73
N TYR A 310 -6.44 8.84 19.98
CA TYR A 310 -7.80 8.63 20.43
C TYR A 310 -8.16 9.59 21.56
N GLU A 311 -9.42 10.03 21.56
CA GLU A 311 -10.08 10.74 22.65
C GLU A 311 -11.04 9.81 23.40
#